data_ea690aaeda78921caab54cd4032d1b0a
#
_entry.id   ea690aaeda78921caab54cd4032d1b0a
#
_cell.length_a   1.000
_cell.length_b   1.000
_cell.length_c   1.000
_cell.angle_alpha   90.00
_cell.angle_beta   90.00
_cell.angle_gamma   90.00
#
_symmetry.space_group_name_H-M   'P 1'
#
loop_
_entity.id
_entity.type
_entity.pdbx_description
1 polymer ?
#
loop_
_entity_poly.entity_id
_entity_poly.type
_entity_poly.pdbx_seq_one_letter_code
_entity_poly.pdbx_strand_id
1 'polypeptide(L)'
;MTITALIPIKMESLRVPGKNTRMLGNRPLCQYIFQTLLRVKNAGYIDRICVYCSNPTIKEYLLSDIEYIQRPISLDGHEVEGLTIYREFQKTVKSDWYLLCHTTSPFLHADTIIDSITKVVR
;
A
#
# COMPACT_ATOMS: atom_id res chain seq x y z
N MET A 1 -10.67 -17.61 -1.82
CA MET A 1 -9.31 -17.14 -2.16
C MET A 1 -9.14 -15.71 -1.66
N THR A 2 -8.08 -15.47 -0.89
CA THR A 2 -7.85 -14.17 -0.27
C THR A 2 -6.84 -13.36 -1.07
N ILE A 3 -7.18 -12.11 -1.35
CA ILE A 3 -6.29 -11.17 -2.04
C ILE A 3 -6.08 -9.97 -1.12
N THR A 4 -4.82 -9.71 -0.76
CA THR A 4 -4.45 -8.60 0.12
C THR A 4 -3.61 -7.59 -0.64
N ALA A 5 -4.02 -6.34 -0.60
CA ALA A 5 -3.22 -5.24 -1.15
C ALA A 5 -2.19 -4.80 -0.12
N LEU A 6 -0.96 -4.68 -0.56
CA LEU A 6 0.16 -4.20 0.26
C LEU A 6 0.64 -2.86 -0.28
N ILE A 7 0.64 -1.86 0.60
CA ILE A 7 1.17 -0.53 0.29
C ILE A 7 2.36 -0.27 1.21
N PRO A 8 3.59 -0.51 0.76
CA PRO A 8 4.77 -0.16 1.56
C PRO A 8 4.98 1.34 1.52
N ILE A 9 5.11 1.95 2.69
CA ILE A 9 5.32 3.39 2.81
C ILE A 9 6.55 3.66 3.68
N LYS A 10 7.42 4.53 3.20
CA LYS A 10 8.55 5.06 3.96
C LYS A 10 8.30 6.54 4.19
N MET A 11 8.17 6.95 5.46
CA MET A 11 7.87 8.34 5.79
C MET A 11 9.05 9.27 5.52
N GLU A 12 10.27 8.77 5.70
CA GLU A 12 11.49 9.52 5.43
C GLU A 12 12.06 9.15 4.08
N SER A 13 12.28 10.15 3.23
CA SER A 13 12.91 9.97 1.93
C SER A 13 14.05 10.97 1.80
N LEU A 14 15.21 10.52 1.35
CA LEU A 14 16.36 11.42 1.12
C LEU A 14 16.09 12.40 -0.03
N ARG A 15 15.33 11.98 -1.04
CA ARG A 15 15.03 12.82 -2.20
C ARG A 15 13.95 13.83 -1.91
N VAL A 16 12.86 13.38 -1.31
CA VAL A 16 11.70 14.23 -1.05
C VAL A 16 11.17 13.89 0.35
N PRO A 17 11.67 14.56 1.40
CA PRO A 17 11.16 14.34 2.75
C PRO A 17 9.65 14.54 2.83
N GLY A 18 8.95 13.61 3.48
CA GLY A 18 7.50 13.68 3.62
C GLY A 18 6.72 13.46 2.33
N LYS A 19 7.34 12.85 1.32
CA LYS A 19 6.73 12.66 0.00
C LYS A 19 5.33 12.04 0.07
N ASN A 20 5.16 11.01 0.86
CA ASN A 20 3.90 10.25 0.90
C ASN A 20 2.75 11.03 1.53
N THR A 21 3.04 12.03 2.35
CA THR A 21 2.04 12.82 3.06
C THR A 21 1.90 14.25 2.52
N ARG A 22 2.68 14.61 1.50
CA ARG A 22 2.57 15.94 0.88
C ARG A 22 1.26 16.06 0.12
N MET A 23 0.73 17.28 0.12
CA MET A 23 -0.52 17.53 -0.59
C MET A 23 -0.32 17.49 -2.10
N LEU A 24 -1.18 16.77 -2.78
CA LEU A 24 -1.33 16.80 -4.22
C LEU A 24 -2.77 17.24 -4.49
N GLY A 25 -2.93 18.49 -4.92
CA GLY A 25 -4.26 19.07 -4.96
C GLY A 25 -4.80 19.29 -3.55
N ASN A 26 -5.97 18.74 -3.26
CA ASN A 26 -6.65 18.91 -1.96
C ASN A 26 -6.46 17.73 -1.01
N ARG A 27 -5.49 16.85 -1.27
CA ARG A 27 -5.39 15.57 -0.55
C ARG A 27 -3.93 15.13 -0.43
N PRO A 28 -3.52 14.48 0.69
CA PRO A 28 -2.19 13.88 0.78
C PRO A 28 -1.97 12.84 -0.32
N LEU A 29 -0.75 12.77 -0.83
CA LEU A 29 -0.41 11.90 -1.96
C LEU A 29 -0.83 10.44 -1.72
N CYS A 30 -0.55 9.90 -0.54
CA CYS A 30 -0.86 8.50 -0.24
C CYS A 30 -2.36 8.19 -0.30
N GLN A 31 -3.22 9.17 -0.06
CA GLN A 31 -4.66 8.92 -0.05
C GLN A 31 -5.26 8.66 -1.44
N TYR A 32 -4.55 9.03 -2.51
CA TYR A 32 -5.03 8.72 -3.86
C TYR A 32 -5.05 7.21 -4.11
N ILE A 33 -3.97 6.51 -3.74
CA ILE A 33 -3.94 5.06 -3.90
C ILE A 33 -4.90 4.37 -2.90
N PHE A 34 -5.06 4.94 -1.70
CA PHE A 34 -6.01 4.40 -0.72
C PHE A 34 -7.43 4.42 -1.29
N GLN A 35 -7.85 5.53 -1.88
CA GLN A 35 -9.18 5.63 -2.47
C GLN A 35 -9.39 4.67 -3.63
N THR A 36 -8.37 4.56 -4.48
CA THR A 36 -8.42 3.63 -5.62
C THR A 36 -8.61 2.19 -5.13
N LEU A 37 -7.84 1.78 -4.12
CA LEU A 37 -7.93 0.42 -3.59
C LEU A 37 -9.24 0.18 -2.84
N LEU A 38 -9.81 1.20 -2.20
CA LEU A 38 -11.12 1.07 -1.56
C LEU A 38 -12.20 0.80 -2.61
N ARG A 39 -12.12 1.41 -3.78
CA ARG A 39 -13.05 1.11 -4.88
C ARG A 39 -12.92 -0.33 -5.33
N VAL A 40 -11.69 -0.82 -5.45
CA VAL A 40 -11.41 -2.22 -5.84
C VAL A 40 -11.97 -3.17 -4.79
N LYS A 41 -11.78 -2.86 -3.52
CA LYS A 41 -12.29 -3.66 -2.42
C LYS A 41 -13.82 -3.67 -2.38
N ASN A 42 -14.45 -2.49 -2.52
CA ASN A 42 -15.91 -2.38 -2.51
C ASN A 42 -16.55 -3.09 -3.69
N ALA A 43 -15.82 -3.24 -4.80
CA ALA A 43 -16.27 -4.02 -5.94
C ALA A 43 -16.07 -5.53 -5.75
N GLY A 44 -15.47 -5.96 -4.65
CA GLY A 44 -15.34 -7.38 -4.31
C GLY A 44 -14.10 -8.08 -4.84
N TYR A 45 -13.10 -7.34 -5.34
CA TYR A 45 -11.92 -7.95 -5.97
C TYR A 45 -10.74 -8.15 -5.03
N ILE A 46 -10.69 -7.42 -3.92
CA ILE A 46 -9.66 -7.62 -2.88
C ILE A 46 -10.34 -7.67 -1.51
N ASP A 47 -9.68 -8.34 -0.56
CA ASP A 47 -10.25 -8.58 0.77
C ASP A 47 -9.70 -7.64 1.83
N ARG A 48 -8.42 -7.28 1.71
CA ARG A 48 -7.74 -6.44 2.71
C ARG A 48 -6.83 -5.43 2.01
N ILE A 49 -6.71 -4.26 2.64
CA ILE A 49 -5.76 -3.22 2.23
C ILE A 49 -4.88 -2.90 3.42
N CYS A 50 -3.58 -3.15 3.30
CA CYS A 50 -2.63 -3.00 4.40
C CYS A 50 -1.55 -1.97 4.04
N VAL A 51 -1.37 -0.98 4.91
CA VAL A 51 -0.25 -0.04 4.84
C VAL A 51 0.87 -0.59 5.71
N TYR A 52 2.04 -0.84 5.13
CA TYR A 52 3.20 -1.40 5.80
C TYR A 52 4.22 -0.30 6.00
N CYS A 53 4.30 0.23 7.20
CA CYS A 53 5.10 1.41 7.51
C CYS A 53 5.71 1.30 8.91
N SER A 54 6.95 1.76 9.06
CA SER A 54 7.64 1.75 10.35
C SER A 54 7.22 2.88 11.27
N ASN A 55 6.69 3.97 10.71
CA ASN A 55 6.32 5.16 11.48
C ASN A 55 4.80 5.21 11.71
N PRO A 56 4.33 5.05 12.96
CA PRO A 56 2.90 5.05 13.23
C PRO A 56 2.18 6.37 12.96
N THR A 57 2.88 7.46 12.69
CA THR A 57 2.21 8.72 12.33
C THR A 57 1.44 8.61 11.03
N ILE A 58 1.75 7.61 10.19
CA ILE A 58 0.98 7.37 8.96
C ILE A 58 -0.50 7.08 9.28
N LYS A 59 -0.81 6.62 10.48
CA LYS A 59 -2.19 6.35 10.89
C LYS A 59 -3.10 7.56 10.75
N GLU A 60 -2.55 8.76 10.88
CA GLU A 60 -3.32 10.01 10.75
C GLU A 60 -3.85 10.21 9.33
N TYR A 61 -3.26 9.54 8.36
CA TYR A 61 -3.60 9.68 6.94
C TYR A 61 -4.44 8.53 6.41
N LEU A 62 -4.66 7.48 7.22
CA LEU A 62 -5.40 6.30 6.76
C LEU A 62 -6.90 6.61 6.68
N LEU A 63 -7.52 6.03 5.65
CA LEU A 63 -8.97 6.06 5.49
C LEU A 63 -9.58 4.82 6.15
N SER A 64 -10.91 4.82 6.37
CA SER A 64 -11.62 3.66 6.91
C SER A 64 -11.36 2.43 6.04
N ASP A 65 -11.31 1.26 6.66
CA ASP A 65 -11.06 -0.04 6.02
C ASP A 65 -9.64 -0.22 5.49
N ILE A 66 -8.72 0.67 5.85
CA ILE A 66 -7.29 0.50 5.56
C ILE A 66 -6.59 0.14 6.86
N GLU A 67 -5.88 -0.99 6.85
CA GLU A 67 -5.20 -1.51 8.04
C GLU A 67 -3.76 -1.00 8.12
N TYR A 68 -3.32 -0.73 9.34
CA TYR A 68 -1.93 -0.39 9.58
C TYR A 68 -1.19 -1.63 10.08
N ILE A 69 -0.09 -1.97 9.41
CA ILE A 69 0.80 -3.05 9.83
C ILE A 69 2.17 -2.44 10.12
N GLN A 70 2.63 -2.57 11.36
CA GLN A 70 3.92 -2.02 11.79
C GLN A 70 5.05 -2.74 11.05
N ARG A 71 5.88 -1.97 10.34
CA ARG A 71 7.08 -2.50 9.70
C ARG A 71 8.29 -2.31 10.62
N PRO A 72 9.16 -3.32 10.77
CA PRO A 72 10.39 -3.14 11.52
C PRO A 72 11.24 -2.01 10.94
N ILE A 73 11.80 -1.16 11.80
CA ILE A 73 12.65 -0.04 11.38
C ILE A 73 13.86 -0.53 10.60
N SER A 74 14.35 -1.74 10.91
CA SER A 74 15.48 -2.35 10.20
C SER A 74 15.25 -2.47 8.69
N LEU A 75 13.99 -2.44 8.23
CA LEU A 75 13.67 -2.51 6.81
C LEU A 75 13.66 -1.14 6.12
N ASP A 76 13.96 -0.06 6.84
CA ASP A 76 13.96 1.30 6.28
C ASP A 76 15.28 1.68 5.63
N GLY A 77 16.35 0.91 5.81
CA GLY A 77 17.66 1.20 5.24
C GLY A 77 17.65 1.22 3.71
N HIS A 78 18.50 2.05 3.11
CA HIS A 78 18.58 2.16 1.65
C HIS A 78 19.09 0.90 0.99
N GLU A 79 19.88 0.11 1.72
CA GLU A 79 20.44 -1.15 1.25
C GLU A 79 19.44 -2.30 1.30
N VAL A 80 18.28 -2.10 1.92
CA VAL A 80 17.26 -3.15 2.02
C VAL A 80 16.51 -3.28 0.69
N GLU A 81 16.55 -4.47 0.12
CA GLU A 81 15.85 -4.75 -1.13
C GLU A 81 14.33 -4.84 -0.93
N GLY A 82 13.59 -4.41 -1.95
CA GLY A 82 12.13 -4.48 -1.92
C GLY A 82 11.61 -5.89 -1.67
N LEU A 83 12.29 -6.91 -2.23
CA LEU A 83 11.90 -8.31 -2.04
C LEU A 83 11.95 -8.72 -0.56
N THR A 84 12.93 -8.22 0.19
CA THR A 84 13.03 -8.48 1.62
C THR A 84 11.83 -7.91 2.37
N ILE A 85 11.42 -6.69 2.02
CA ILE A 85 10.26 -6.04 2.61
C ILE A 85 8.98 -6.84 2.36
N TYR A 86 8.81 -7.32 1.13
CA TYR A 86 7.62 -8.09 0.75
C TYR A 86 7.57 -9.42 1.46
N ARG A 87 8.71 -10.10 1.59
CA ARG A 87 8.80 -11.39 2.30
C ARG A 87 8.46 -11.23 3.78
N GLU A 88 8.95 -10.18 4.43
CA GLU A 88 8.64 -9.92 5.83
C GLU A 88 7.14 -9.63 6.02
N PHE A 89 6.54 -8.87 5.11
CA PHE A 89 5.11 -8.64 5.13
C PHE A 89 4.33 -9.96 5.03
N GLN A 90 4.74 -10.84 4.13
CA GLN A 90 4.07 -12.12 3.91
C GLN A 90 4.12 -13.01 5.15
N LYS A 91 5.14 -12.88 5.98
CA LYS A 91 5.21 -13.62 7.25
C LYS A 91 4.21 -13.11 8.27
N THR A 92 3.91 -11.82 8.23
CA THR A 92 3.02 -11.15 9.17
C THR A 92 1.55 -11.28 8.76
N VAL A 93 1.28 -11.13 7.48
CA VAL A 93 -0.09 -11.16 6.93
C VAL A 93 -0.17 -12.26 5.89
N LYS A 94 -0.96 -13.30 6.20
CA LYS A 94 -1.13 -14.44 5.29
C LYS A 94 -2.27 -14.18 4.31
N SER A 95 -2.01 -14.48 3.06
CA SER A 95 -3.00 -14.32 1.98
C SER A 95 -2.65 -15.26 0.85
N ASP A 96 -3.61 -15.58 0.00
CA ASP A 96 -3.36 -16.41 -1.18
C ASP A 96 -2.65 -15.61 -2.27
N TRP A 97 -3.01 -14.34 -2.40
CA TRP A 97 -2.41 -13.42 -3.37
C TRP A 97 -2.08 -12.09 -2.72
N TYR A 98 -1.04 -11.46 -3.19
CA TYR A 98 -0.64 -10.12 -2.73
C TYR A 98 -0.60 -9.17 -3.92
N LEU A 99 -1.30 -8.04 -3.77
CA LEU A 99 -1.29 -6.98 -4.77
C LEU A 99 -0.40 -5.85 -4.25
N LEU A 100 0.74 -5.65 -4.88
CA LEU A 100 1.68 -4.60 -4.48
C LEU A 100 1.31 -3.29 -5.15
N CYS A 101 1.07 -2.26 -4.35
CA CYS A 101 0.75 -0.93 -4.83
C CYS A 101 1.64 0.12 -4.18
N HIS A 102 2.02 1.13 -4.94
CA HIS A 102 2.86 2.21 -4.45
C HIS A 102 2.12 3.55 -4.49
N THR A 103 2.46 4.42 -3.54
CA THR A 103 1.90 5.78 -3.49
C THR A 103 2.35 6.66 -4.66
N THR A 104 3.40 6.23 -5.36
CA THR A 104 3.94 6.96 -6.52
C THR A 104 3.06 6.86 -7.77
N SER A 105 1.96 6.12 -7.71
CA SER A 105 1.00 6.00 -8.82
C SER A 105 -0.36 6.58 -8.42
N PRO A 106 -0.44 7.90 -8.12
CA PRO A 106 -1.66 8.50 -7.57
C PRO A 106 -2.85 8.49 -8.53
N PHE A 107 -2.60 8.38 -9.84
CA PHE A 107 -3.64 8.41 -10.85
C PHE A 107 -3.97 7.04 -11.43
N LEU A 108 -3.52 5.97 -10.78
CA LEU A 108 -3.85 4.61 -11.18
C LEU A 108 -5.35 4.37 -10.97
N HIS A 109 -6.02 3.91 -12.02
CA HIS A 109 -7.46 3.69 -11.97
C HIS A 109 -7.83 2.32 -11.39
N ALA A 110 -8.94 2.27 -10.66
CA ALA A 110 -9.47 1.02 -10.10
C ALA A 110 -9.73 -0.02 -11.18
N ASP A 111 -10.25 0.39 -12.34
CA ASP A 111 -10.53 -0.52 -13.44
C ASP A 111 -9.28 -1.22 -13.96
N THR A 112 -8.14 -0.52 -13.98
CA THR A 112 -6.86 -1.11 -14.38
C THR A 112 -6.44 -2.21 -13.42
N ILE A 113 -6.59 -1.96 -12.11
CA ILE A 113 -6.26 -2.94 -11.08
C ILE A 113 -7.18 -4.16 -11.18
N ILE A 114 -8.47 -3.94 -11.32
CA ILE A 114 -9.48 -5.00 -11.46
C ILE A 114 -9.17 -5.88 -12.67
N ASP A 115 -8.83 -5.26 -13.79
CA ASP A 115 -8.48 -5.98 -15.01
C ASP A 115 -7.24 -6.85 -14.80
N SER A 116 -6.23 -6.31 -14.13
CA SER A 116 -5.00 -7.06 -13.81
C SER A 116 -5.30 -8.27 -12.93
N ILE A 117 -6.10 -8.09 -11.88
CA ILE A 117 -6.49 -9.18 -10.98
C ILE A 117 -7.24 -10.27 -11.76
N THR A 118 -8.18 -9.87 -12.59
CA THR A 118 -8.99 -10.79 -13.37
C THR A 118 -8.13 -11.65 -14.29
N LYS A 119 -7.09 -11.07 -14.89
CA LYS A 119 -6.18 -11.79 -15.79
C LYS A 119 -5.27 -12.77 -15.07
N VAL A 120 -4.88 -12.45 -13.85
CA VAL A 120 -3.87 -13.24 -13.11
C VAL A 120 -4.51 -14.33 -12.26
N VAL A 121 -5.65 -14.05 -11.62
CA VAL A 121 -6.24 -14.92 -10.60
C VAL A 121 -7.29 -15.88 -11.14
N ARG A 122 -7.70 -15.70 -12.35
CA ARG A 122 -8.70 -16.57 -12.97
C ARG A 122 -8.23 -18.00 -13.12
#